data_a1d03a4a56020ecd88dc5778d60be54d
#
_entry.id   a1d03a4a56020ecd88dc5778d60be54d
#
_cell.length_a   1.000
_cell.length_b   1.000
_cell.length_c   1.000
_cell.angle_alpha   90.00
_cell.angle_beta   90.00
_cell.angle_gamma   90.00
#
_symmetry.space_group_name_H-M   'P 1'
#
loop_
_entity.id
_entity.type
_entity.pdbx_description
1 polymer ?
#
loop_
_entity_poly.entity_id
_entity_poly.type
_entity_poly.pdbx_seq_one_letter_code
_entity_poly.pdbx_strand_id
1 'polypeptide(L)'
;SPRMRTDLLVNDFVYRAVKDRFIVIFEGHFKRNYIHIQDVANVFLHSLLNFDVMKGKAFNVGLDDANLSKIELAKTIQKFVRDFQFFEAPIGEDPDKRDYIVSNQRILETGFVPQYSLDMGIKELVKGYQIITDRVCGNF
;
A
#
# COMPACT_ATOMS: atom_id res chain seq x y z
N SER A 1 -8.63 10.26 5.36
CA SER A 1 -8.76 10.52 6.81
C SER A 1 -7.63 11.44 7.26
N PRO A 2 -7.90 12.45 8.08
CA PRO A 2 -6.84 13.29 8.66
C PRO A 2 -5.88 12.48 9.57
N ARG A 3 -6.32 11.32 10.05
CA ARG A 3 -5.52 10.40 10.84
C ARG A 3 -4.81 9.40 9.92
N MET A 4 -3.58 9.72 9.55
CA MET A 4 -2.75 8.92 8.66
C MET A 4 -2.04 7.80 9.43
N ARG A 5 -2.12 6.56 8.94
CA ARG A 5 -1.32 5.44 9.45
C ARG A 5 0.05 5.45 8.79
N THR A 6 1.00 6.16 9.40
CA THR A 6 2.38 6.26 8.89
C THR A 6 3.21 5.00 9.13
N ASP A 7 2.70 4.05 9.92
CA ASP A 7 3.29 2.73 10.15
C ASP A 7 3.03 1.71 9.03
N LEU A 8 2.13 2.01 8.09
CA LEU A 8 1.88 1.15 6.94
C LEU A 8 2.95 1.36 5.87
N LEU A 9 3.43 0.27 5.27
CA LEU A 9 4.62 0.25 4.41
C LEU A 9 4.58 1.29 3.28
N VAL A 10 3.48 1.37 2.51
CA VAL A 10 3.36 2.37 1.43
C VAL A 10 3.36 3.78 1.98
N ASN A 11 2.63 4.00 3.09
CA ASN A 11 2.53 5.32 3.72
C ASN A 11 3.87 5.78 4.28
N ASP A 12 4.61 4.90 4.98
CA ASP A 12 5.95 5.18 5.52
C ASP A 12 6.96 5.47 4.40
N PHE A 13 7.00 4.63 3.37
CA PHE A 13 7.94 4.81 2.25
C PHE A 13 7.71 6.12 1.50
N VAL A 14 6.44 6.47 1.22
CA VAL A 14 6.12 7.75 0.58
C VAL A 14 6.41 8.92 1.50
N TYR A 15 6.12 8.79 2.81
CA TYR A 15 6.46 9.83 3.79
C TYR A 15 7.96 10.12 3.78
N ARG A 16 8.80 9.07 3.93
CA ARG A 16 10.27 9.22 3.90
C ARG A 16 10.77 9.74 2.56
N ALA A 17 10.18 9.27 1.46
CA ALA A 17 10.54 9.77 0.14
C ALA A 17 10.31 11.28 0.01
N VAL A 18 9.20 11.80 0.55
CA VAL A 18 8.86 13.24 0.49
C VAL A 18 9.66 14.07 1.48
N LYS A 19 9.84 13.58 2.72
CA LYS A 19 10.45 14.35 3.82
C LYS A 19 11.95 14.15 3.93
N ASP A 20 12.41 12.89 3.90
CA ASP A 20 13.80 12.53 4.17
C ASP A 20 14.61 12.36 2.89
N ARG A 21 13.95 12.13 1.74
CA ARG A 21 14.55 11.83 0.44
C ARG A 21 15.37 10.54 0.41
N PHE A 22 15.36 9.76 1.47
CA PHE A 22 16.15 8.56 1.60
C PHE A 22 15.49 7.52 2.51
N ILE A 23 15.68 6.23 2.19
CA ILE A 23 15.29 5.10 3.06
C ILE A 23 16.30 3.96 2.97
N VAL A 24 16.53 3.29 4.10
CA VAL A 24 17.24 2.02 4.16
C VAL A 24 16.19 0.90 4.23
N ILE A 25 16.32 -0.08 3.35
CA ILE A 25 15.40 -1.21 3.24
C ILE A 25 16.11 -2.47 3.70
N PHE A 26 15.51 -3.20 4.63
CA PHE A 26 15.96 -4.51 5.07
C PHE A 26 15.11 -5.59 4.40
N GLU A 27 15.75 -6.69 3.97
CA GLU A 27 15.08 -7.82 3.33
C GLU A 27 14.11 -7.35 2.22
N GLY A 28 14.65 -6.60 1.27
CA GLY A 28 13.92 -5.87 0.25
C GLY A 28 13.10 -6.74 -0.70
N HIS A 29 13.34 -8.06 -0.72
CA HIS A 29 12.69 -9.04 -1.58
C HIS A 29 11.29 -9.46 -1.08
N PHE A 30 10.95 -9.25 0.21
CA PHE A 30 9.65 -9.64 0.76
C PHE A 30 8.50 -8.93 0.04
N LYS A 31 7.56 -9.73 -0.47
CA LYS A 31 6.39 -9.28 -1.22
C LYS A 31 5.19 -9.02 -0.31
N ARG A 32 4.42 -8.04 -0.70
CA ARG A 32 3.10 -7.69 -0.12
C ARG A 32 2.14 -7.34 -1.24
N ASN A 33 0.87 -7.49 -0.96
CA ASN A 33 -0.17 -6.95 -1.82
C ASN A 33 -0.71 -5.64 -1.23
N TYR A 34 -0.97 -4.68 -2.10
CA TYR A 34 -1.43 -3.35 -1.70
C TYR A 34 -2.82 -3.06 -2.26
N ILE A 35 -3.58 -2.25 -1.54
CA ILE A 35 -4.90 -1.79 -1.94
C ILE A 35 -5.14 -0.38 -1.41
N HIS A 36 -5.87 0.43 -2.15
CA HIS A 36 -6.27 1.76 -1.73
C HIS A 36 -7.43 1.69 -0.71
N ILE A 37 -7.42 2.58 0.30
CA ILE A 37 -8.44 2.57 1.36
C ILE A 37 -9.86 2.79 0.82
N GLN A 38 -10.00 3.56 -0.27
CA GLN A 38 -11.31 3.76 -0.91
C GLN A 38 -11.86 2.46 -1.49
N ASP A 39 -11.01 1.62 -2.08
CA ASP A 39 -11.44 0.31 -2.57
C ASP A 39 -11.76 -0.65 -1.42
N VAL A 40 -11.11 -0.51 -0.27
CA VAL A 40 -11.53 -1.23 0.95
C VAL A 40 -12.96 -0.82 1.33
N ALA A 41 -13.28 0.48 1.32
CA ALA A 41 -14.65 0.93 1.59
C ALA A 41 -15.64 0.43 0.52
N ASN A 42 -15.25 0.48 -0.75
CA ASN A 42 -16.06 0.03 -1.87
C ASN A 42 -16.39 -1.47 -1.79
N VAL A 43 -15.43 -2.32 -1.37
CA VAL A 43 -15.68 -3.75 -1.24
C VAL A 43 -16.66 -4.07 -0.11
N PHE A 44 -16.65 -3.30 0.98
CA PHE A 44 -17.69 -3.45 2.02
C PHE A 44 -19.08 -3.14 1.47
N LEU A 45 -19.24 -2.05 0.70
CA LEU A 45 -20.51 -1.73 0.04
C LEU A 45 -20.90 -2.80 -0.96
N HIS A 46 -19.97 -3.27 -1.78
CA HIS A 46 -20.19 -4.37 -2.73
C HIS A 46 -20.67 -5.64 -2.01
N SER A 47 -20.06 -5.97 -0.87
CA SER A 47 -20.42 -7.16 -0.10
C SER A 47 -21.83 -7.06 0.49
N LEU A 48 -22.28 -5.87 0.90
CA LEU A 48 -23.64 -5.65 1.36
C LEU A 48 -24.66 -5.79 0.23
N LEU A 49 -24.35 -5.24 -0.94
CA LEU A 49 -25.24 -5.33 -2.12
C LEU A 49 -25.32 -6.75 -2.70
N ASN A 50 -24.28 -7.56 -2.51
CA ASN A 50 -24.18 -8.93 -3.00
C ASN A 50 -24.17 -9.95 -1.85
N PHE A 51 -24.82 -9.62 -0.73
CA PHE A 51 -24.75 -10.40 0.51
C PHE A 51 -25.09 -11.86 0.33
N ASP A 52 -26.12 -12.19 -0.42
CA ASP A 52 -26.61 -13.56 -0.58
C ASP A 52 -25.59 -14.48 -1.26
N VAL A 53 -24.78 -13.97 -2.19
CA VAL A 53 -23.75 -14.76 -2.88
C VAL A 53 -22.41 -14.77 -2.13
N MET A 54 -22.18 -13.80 -1.26
CA MET A 54 -20.91 -13.60 -0.55
C MET A 54 -20.92 -14.11 0.90
N LYS A 55 -22.09 -14.20 1.54
CA LYS A 55 -22.22 -14.64 2.94
C LYS A 55 -21.53 -15.98 3.21
N GLY A 56 -20.86 -16.06 4.35
CA GLY A 56 -20.17 -17.28 4.79
C GLY A 56 -18.88 -17.62 4.00
N LYS A 57 -18.40 -16.72 3.13
CA LYS A 57 -17.19 -16.94 2.33
C LYS A 57 -16.11 -15.92 2.71
N ALA A 58 -14.85 -16.34 2.61
CA ALA A 58 -13.69 -15.46 2.74
C ALA A 58 -13.18 -15.02 1.35
N PHE A 59 -12.85 -13.74 1.25
CA PHE A 59 -12.32 -13.14 0.02
C PHE A 59 -11.03 -12.36 0.34
N ASN A 60 -9.99 -12.57 -0.46
CA ASN A 60 -8.89 -11.64 -0.49
C ASN A 60 -9.29 -10.41 -1.31
N VAL A 61 -8.80 -9.25 -0.91
CA VAL A 61 -9.05 -7.98 -1.62
C VAL A 61 -7.76 -7.21 -1.75
N GLY A 62 -7.34 -6.96 -2.98
CA GLY A 62 -6.12 -6.26 -3.32
C GLY A 62 -6.06 -5.95 -4.81
N LEU A 63 -4.87 -5.58 -5.29
CA LEU A 63 -4.59 -5.37 -6.70
C LEU A 63 -3.69 -6.49 -7.21
N ASP A 64 -4.04 -7.12 -8.32
CA ASP A 64 -3.24 -8.22 -8.90
C ASP A 64 -1.87 -7.73 -9.39
N ASP A 65 -1.79 -6.49 -9.86
CA ASP A 65 -0.57 -5.82 -10.30
C ASP A 65 0.23 -5.16 -9.16
N ALA A 66 -0.27 -5.22 -7.92
CA ALA A 66 0.39 -4.67 -6.75
C ALA A 66 0.91 -5.73 -5.75
N ASN A 67 1.23 -6.93 -6.23
CA ASN A 67 2.02 -7.91 -5.50
C ASN A 67 3.50 -7.57 -5.64
N LEU A 68 3.98 -6.56 -4.89
CA LEU A 68 5.31 -6.00 -5.05
C LEU A 68 6.21 -6.29 -3.85
N SER A 69 7.49 -6.48 -4.11
CA SER A 69 8.53 -6.43 -3.09
C SER A 69 8.74 -5.00 -2.59
N LYS A 70 9.43 -4.85 -1.46
CA LYS A 70 9.78 -3.52 -0.92
C LYS A 70 10.65 -2.72 -1.91
N ILE A 71 11.57 -3.38 -2.61
CA ILE A 71 12.41 -2.75 -3.64
C ILE A 71 11.56 -2.29 -4.83
N GLU A 72 10.63 -3.12 -5.30
CA GLU A 72 9.72 -2.76 -6.40
C GLU A 72 8.82 -1.59 -6.01
N LEU A 73 8.32 -1.58 -4.77
CA LEU A 73 7.57 -0.44 -4.22
C LEU A 73 8.41 0.83 -4.19
N ALA A 74 9.65 0.77 -3.68
CA ALA A 74 10.55 1.92 -3.65
C ALA A 74 10.84 2.48 -5.05
N LYS A 75 11.10 1.60 -6.03
CA LYS A 75 11.25 2.00 -7.45
C LYS A 75 9.98 2.66 -8.02
N THR A 76 8.80 2.17 -7.61
CA THR A 76 7.53 2.76 -8.05
C THR A 76 7.37 4.17 -7.47
N ILE A 77 7.69 4.38 -6.19
CA ILE A 77 7.65 5.69 -5.53
C ILE A 77 8.66 6.65 -6.17
N GLN A 78 9.84 6.18 -6.56
CA GLN A 78 10.88 6.99 -7.21
C GLN A 78 10.41 7.64 -8.53
N LYS A 79 9.45 7.04 -9.22
CA LYS A 79 8.83 7.65 -10.42
C LYS A 79 8.12 8.97 -10.12
N PHE A 80 7.63 9.15 -8.89
CA PHE A 80 6.85 10.32 -8.45
C PHE A 80 7.66 11.29 -7.60
N VAL A 81 8.76 10.82 -6.99
CA VAL A 81 9.66 11.63 -6.15
C VAL A 81 11.09 11.41 -6.66
N ARG A 82 11.52 12.24 -7.62
CA ARG A 82 12.77 12.04 -8.37
C ARG A 82 14.04 12.04 -7.52
N ASP A 83 14.06 12.85 -6.45
CA ASP A 83 15.22 12.99 -5.57
C ASP A 83 15.25 11.92 -4.47
N PHE A 84 14.29 11.00 -4.48
CA PHE A 84 14.23 9.90 -3.54
C PHE A 84 15.27 8.84 -3.88
N GLN A 85 16.09 8.47 -2.88
CA GLN A 85 17.07 7.40 -2.96
C GLN A 85 16.75 6.31 -1.96
N PHE A 86 17.05 5.07 -2.30
CA PHE A 86 16.91 3.95 -1.36
C PHE A 86 18.14 3.05 -1.45
N PHE A 87 18.46 2.41 -0.34
CA PHE A 87 19.56 1.48 -0.23
C PHE A 87 19.07 0.20 0.47
N GLU A 88 19.38 -0.95 -0.12
CA GLU A 88 19.13 -2.23 0.52
C GLU A 88 20.32 -2.59 1.42
N ALA A 89 20.06 -2.67 2.72
CA ALA A 89 21.11 -3.02 3.68
C ALA A 89 21.47 -4.51 3.56
N PRO A 90 22.77 -4.85 3.46
CA PRO A 90 23.20 -6.25 3.35
C PRO A 90 23.09 -7.00 4.67
N ILE A 91 22.97 -6.28 5.80
CA ILE A 91 22.89 -6.82 7.16
C ILE A 91 21.76 -6.14 7.88
N GLY A 92 20.99 -6.90 8.63
CA GLY A 92 19.82 -6.46 9.38
C GLY A 92 18.60 -7.24 8.96
N GLU A 93 17.58 -7.23 9.81
CA GLU A 93 16.34 -7.96 9.60
C GLU A 93 15.16 -7.00 9.69
N ASP A 94 14.11 -7.27 8.89
CA ASP A 94 12.81 -6.66 9.09
C ASP A 94 12.06 -7.45 10.18
N PRO A 95 11.49 -6.80 11.18
CA PRO A 95 10.66 -7.48 12.16
C PRO A 95 9.41 -8.12 11.52
N ASP A 96 8.96 -7.61 10.37
CA ASP A 96 7.85 -8.17 9.59
C ASP A 96 8.36 -9.08 8.47
N LYS A 97 8.55 -10.36 8.78
CA LYS A 97 9.06 -11.41 7.85
C LYS A 97 8.00 -12.01 6.94
N ARG A 98 6.82 -11.41 6.83
CA ARG A 98 5.78 -11.92 5.91
C ARG A 98 6.22 -11.73 4.47
N ASP A 99 6.13 -12.81 3.70
CA ASP A 99 6.39 -12.84 2.25
C ASP A 99 5.28 -13.66 1.59
N TYR A 100 4.43 -13.00 0.79
CA TYR A 100 3.28 -13.64 0.18
C TYR A 100 2.82 -12.93 -1.09
N ILE A 101 2.14 -13.71 -1.94
CA ILE A 101 1.41 -13.23 -3.11
C ILE A 101 -0.07 -13.48 -2.87
N VAL A 102 -0.90 -12.50 -3.14
CA VAL A 102 -2.35 -12.58 -3.00
C VAL A 102 -2.99 -12.74 -4.38
N SER A 103 -3.86 -13.73 -4.51
CA SER A 103 -4.79 -13.84 -5.62
C SER A 103 -6.12 -13.20 -5.23
N ASN A 104 -6.62 -12.31 -6.09
CA ASN A 104 -7.89 -11.61 -5.89
C ASN A 104 -9.01 -12.18 -6.77
N GLN A 105 -8.77 -13.31 -7.43
CA GLN A 105 -9.69 -13.92 -8.39
C GLN A 105 -11.10 -14.09 -7.84
N ARG A 106 -11.23 -14.63 -6.62
CA ARG A 106 -12.55 -14.89 -6.01
C ARG A 106 -13.41 -13.65 -5.81
N ILE A 107 -12.80 -12.49 -5.45
CA ILE A 107 -13.56 -11.26 -5.30
C ILE A 107 -13.91 -10.66 -6.67
N LEU A 108 -13.02 -10.76 -7.66
CA LEU A 108 -13.27 -10.31 -9.03
C LEU A 108 -14.43 -11.08 -9.66
N GLU A 109 -14.54 -12.40 -9.42
CA GLU A 109 -15.65 -13.23 -9.88
C GLU A 109 -17.02 -12.80 -9.32
N THR A 110 -17.06 -12.03 -8.23
CA THR A 110 -18.31 -11.42 -7.73
C THR A 110 -18.72 -10.15 -8.46
N GLY A 111 -17.92 -9.69 -9.45
CA GLY A 111 -18.12 -8.43 -10.17
C GLY A 111 -17.50 -7.22 -9.50
N PHE A 112 -16.76 -7.38 -8.38
CA PHE A 112 -16.02 -6.27 -7.78
C PHE A 112 -14.79 -5.94 -8.64
N VAL A 113 -14.60 -4.65 -8.95
CA VAL A 113 -13.44 -4.14 -9.68
C VAL A 113 -12.80 -3.00 -8.87
N PRO A 114 -11.54 -3.14 -8.43
CA PRO A 114 -10.82 -2.04 -7.80
C PRO A 114 -10.73 -0.82 -8.73
N GLN A 115 -10.92 0.37 -8.18
CA GLN A 115 -10.97 1.64 -8.93
C GLN A 115 -9.66 2.43 -8.84
N TYR A 116 -8.85 2.17 -7.81
CA TYR A 116 -7.66 2.94 -7.49
C TYR A 116 -6.40 2.11 -7.67
N SER A 117 -5.57 2.50 -8.63
CA SER A 117 -4.23 1.87 -8.80
C SER A 117 -3.26 2.30 -7.69
N LEU A 118 -2.18 1.52 -7.51
CA LEU A 118 -1.11 1.88 -6.58
C LEU A 118 -0.50 3.25 -6.93
N ASP A 119 -0.31 3.54 -8.20
CA ASP A 119 0.22 4.83 -8.69
C ASP A 119 -0.68 6.02 -8.29
N MET A 120 -2.00 5.84 -8.34
CA MET A 120 -2.95 6.86 -7.88
C MET A 120 -2.80 7.10 -6.37
N GLY A 121 -2.76 6.04 -5.57
CA GLY A 121 -2.56 6.14 -4.13
C GLY A 121 -1.23 6.80 -3.75
N ILE A 122 -0.12 6.47 -4.43
CA ILE A 122 1.17 7.12 -4.22
C ILE A 122 1.09 8.62 -4.53
N LYS A 123 0.46 9.02 -5.64
CA LYS A 123 0.29 10.44 -5.99
C LYS A 123 -0.52 11.21 -4.94
N GLU A 124 -1.57 10.61 -4.41
CA GLU A 124 -2.37 11.20 -3.33
C GLU A 124 -1.54 11.39 -2.06
N LEU A 125 -0.76 10.37 -1.66
CA LEU A 125 0.13 10.45 -0.50
C LEU A 125 1.20 11.52 -0.69
N VAL A 126 1.84 11.61 -1.86
CA VAL A 126 2.83 12.66 -2.16
C VAL A 126 2.23 14.05 -1.97
N LYS A 127 1.05 14.31 -2.53
CA LYS A 127 0.33 15.58 -2.35
C LYS A 127 -0.01 15.83 -0.87
N GLY A 128 -0.53 14.80 -0.19
CA GLY A 128 -0.87 14.89 1.23
C GLY A 128 0.32 15.26 2.10
N TYR A 129 1.46 14.59 1.91
CA TYR A 129 2.68 14.85 2.70
C TYR A 129 3.40 16.16 2.35
N GLN A 130 3.11 16.77 1.20
CA GLN A 130 3.55 18.14 0.91
C GLN A 130 2.80 19.18 1.75
N ILE A 131 1.53 18.92 2.06
CA ILE A 131 0.65 19.82 2.82
C ILE A 131 0.80 19.58 4.33
N ILE A 132 0.88 18.30 4.75
CA ILE A 132 1.01 17.93 6.16
C ILE A 132 2.46 18.16 6.58
N THR A 133 2.70 19.19 7.38
CA THR A 133 4.04 19.55 7.84
C THR A 133 4.49 18.81 9.08
N ASP A 134 3.56 18.34 9.92
CA ASP A 134 3.85 17.70 11.20
C ASP A 134 3.37 16.25 11.29
N ARG A 135 4.11 15.42 12.02
CA ARG A 135 3.72 14.03 12.34
C ARG A 135 2.48 13.92 13.25
N VAL A 136 1.95 15.03 13.70
CA VAL A 136 0.78 15.11 14.61
C VAL A 136 -0.47 14.39 14.06
N CYS A 137 -0.53 14.16 12.76
CA CYS A 137 -1.63 13.43 12.11
C CYS A 137 -1.42 11.91 12.07
N GLY A 138 -0.33 11.39 12.60
CA GLY A 138 -0.04 9.96 12.64
C GLY A 138 -0.71 9.23 13.82
N ASN A 139 -0.75 7.91 13.72
CA ASN A 139 -1.12 7.02 14.82
C ASN A 139 0.15 6.73 15.66
N PHE A 140 0.47 7.64 16.57
CA PHE A 140 1.45 7.38 17.61
C PHE A 140 0.78 7.52 18.97
#